data_a2ac150095c046e6052bada55f45bc59
#
_entry.id   a2ac150095c046e6052bada55f45bc59
#
_cell.length_a   1.000
_cell.length_b   1.000
_cell.length_c   1.000
_cell.angle_alpha   90.00
_cell.angle_beta   90.00
_cell.angle_gamma   90.00
#
_symmetry.space_group_name_H-M   'P 1'
#
loop_
_entity.id
_entity.type
_entity.pdbx_description
1 polymer ?
#
loop_
_entity_poly.entity_id
_entity_poly.type
_entity_poly.pdbx_seq_one_letter_code
_entity_poly.pdbx_strand_id
1 'polypeptide(L)'
;RKGLSLPMIGTDWNSFYDDNYQYLWSGEELYIFENGTGNCLYVLTYPTDKWYINGNNACLKDGIFYGASVTNGYAQPDTCFMFAYDLENNKLLWRSADQTCNSMNFIVKDNVIICGYGFTSEDDYLYQLDLHTGEVLSRLTLKKQPDLLVYQDNTLYVHTYSYNYTIEIE
;
A
#
# COMPACT_ATOMS: atom_id res chain seq x y z
N ARG A 1 7.41 23.35 20.07
CA ARG A 1 6.26 22.47 19.81
C ARG A 1 6.01 21.63 21.04
N LYS A 2 4.82 21.66 21.60
CA LYS A 2 4.39 20.69 22.60
C LYS A 2 4.34 19.35 21.91
N GLY A 3 4.98 18.32 22.47
CA GLY A 3 4.93 16.98 21.93
C GLY A 3 3.48 16.56 21.67
N LEU A 4 3.23 15.96 20.51
CA LEU A 4 1.93 15.38 20.19
C LEU A 4 1.68 14.24 21.18
N SER A 5 0.76 14.44 22.11
CA SER A 5 0.25 13.36 22.95
C SER A 5 -0.76 12.59 22.10
N LEU A 6 -0.31 11.50 21.49
CA LEU A 6 -1.23 10.61 20.79
C LEU A 6 -2.17 9.98 21.84
N PRO A 7 -3.48 10.05 21.64
CA PRO A 7 -4.40 9.38 22.54
C PRO A 7 -4.16 7.86 22.44
N MET A 8 -3.81 7.25 23.55
CA MET A 8 -3.80 5.79 23.67
C MET A 8 -5.25 5.31 23.69
N ILE A 9 -5.86 5.17 22.54
CA ILE A 9 -7.25 4.73 22.42
C ILE A 9 -7.30 3.42 21.62
N GLY A 10 -7.64 2.36 22.31
CA GLY A 10 -8.13 1.13 21.71
C GLY A 10 -7.11 0.27 20.94
N THR A 11 -7.58 -0.88 20.54
CA THR A 11 -6.82 -1.96 19.87
C THR A 11 -6.71 -1.79 18.35
N ASP A 12 -7.10 -0.65 17.79
CA ASP A 12 -7.26 -0.44 16.34
C ASP A 12 -6.10 0.35 15.71
N TRP A 13 -4.95 0.37 16.35
CA TRP A 13 -3.77 1.03 15.83
C TRP A 13 -2.95 0.06 15.02
N ASN A 14 -2.72 0.39 13.75
CA ASN A 14 -1.79 -0.30 12.89
C ASN A 14 -0.63 0.63 12.56
N SER A 15 0.59 0.20 12.84
CA SER A 15 1.80 0.98 12.55
C SER A 15 2.81 0.14 11.80
N PHE A 16 3.51 0.76 10.87
CA PHE A 16 4.65 0.19 10.17
C PHE A 16 5.64 1.31 9.82
N TYR A 17 6.80 0.95 9.35
CA TYR A 17 7.85 1.91 8.99
C TYR A 17 8.62 1.41 7.76
N ASP A 18 9.17 2.36 7.03
CA ASP A 18 10.21 2.16 6.04
C ASP A 18 11.52 2.81 6.52
N ASP A 19 12.50 2.95 5.65
CA ASP A 19 13.81 3.51 6.01
C ASP A 19 13.74 4.97 6.48
N ASN A 20 12.74 5.74 6.03
CA ASN A 20 12.65 7.18 6.26
C ASN A 20 11.48 7.58 7.17
N TYR A 21 10.39 6.82 7.16
CA TYR A 21 9.14 7.22 7.77
C TYR A 21 8.51 6.12 8.61
N GLN A 22 7.78 6.56 9.63
CA GLN A 22 6.85 5.72 10.36
C GLN A 22 5.43 6.15 10.03
N TYR A 23 4.58 5.18 9.76
CA TYR A 23 3.18 5.34 9.40
C TYR A 23 2.32 4.79 10.53
N LEU A 24 1.30 5.55 10.92
CA LEU A 24 0.39 5.16 11.99
C LEU A 24 -1.05 5.41 11.55
N TRP A 25 -1.81 4.34 11.42
CA TRP A 25 -3.24 4.41 11.18
C TRP A 25 -4.03 4.54 12.48
N SER A 26 -4.97 5.48 12.53
CA SER A 26 -5.89 5.68 13.64
C SER A 26 -7.27 6.07 13.11
N GLY A 27 -8.18 5.11 13.06
CA GLY A 27 -9.49 5.34 12.46
C GLY A 27 -9.36 5.74 10.98
N GLU A 28 -9.82 6.95 10.66
CA GLU A 28 -9.80 7.49 9.30
C GLU A 28 -8.54 8.28 8.97
N GLU A 29 -7.59 8.36 9.90
CA GLU A 29 -6.40 9.19 9.75
C GLU A 29 -5.14 8.34 9.63
N LEU A 30 -4.27 8.72 8.70
CA LEU A 30 -2.90 8.27 8.59
C LEU A 30 -1.96 9.39 9.03
N TYR A 31 -1.16 9.10 10.03
CA TYR A 31 -0.10 9.97 10.51
C TYR A 31 1.23 9.48 9.92
N ILE A 32 2.00 10.40 9.35
CA ILE A 32 3.34 10.11 8.80
C ILE A 32 4.37 10.88 9.63
N PHE A 33 5.27 10.14 10.27
CA PHE A 33 6.34 10.67 11.10
C PHE A 33 7.69 10.47 10.41
N GLU A 34 8.59 11.42 10.62
CA GLU A 34 9.99 11.27 10.22
C GLU A 34 10.73 10.37 11.21
N ASN A 35 11.42 9.35 10.70
CA ASN A 35 12.22 8.44 11.53
C ASN A 35 13.31 9.18 12.29
N GLY A 36 13.53 8.77 13.55
CA GLY A 36 14.56 9.31 14.42
C GLY A 36 14.26 10.66 15.05
N THR A 37 13.31 11.43 14.54
CA THR A 37 12.94 12.74 15.11
C THR A 37 11.62 12.72 15.86
N GLY A 38 10.71 11.82 15.48
CA GLY A 38 9.33 11.78 15.99
C GLY A 38 8.47 12.97 15.53
N ASN A 39 8.93 13.76 14.55
CA ASN A 39 8.14 14.84 13.98
C ASN A 39 7.02 14.24 13.10
N CYS A 40 5.77 14.61 13.39
CA CYS A 40 4.66 14.34 12.49
C CYS A 40 4.74 15.32 11.31
N LEU A 41 4.95 14.79 10.11
CA LEU A 41 5.08 15.57 8.88
C LEU A 41 3.72 15.81 8.25
N TYR A 42 2.89 14.76 8.18
CA TYR A 42 1.58 14.80 7.52
C TYR A 42 0.53 14.07 8.34
N VAL A 43 -0.70 14.53 8.23
CA VAL A 43 -1.90 13.83 8.68
C VAL A 43 -2.85 13.80 7.49
N LEU A 44 -3.17 12.60 7.01
CA LEU A 44 -4.04 12.37 5.87
C LEU A 44 -5.34 11.77 6.36
N THR A 45 -6.48 12.34 5.93
CA THR A 45 -7.80 11.79 6.22
C THR A 45 -8.29 10.99 5.04
N TYR A 46 -8.65 9.74 5.28
CA TYR A 46 -9.21 8.85 4.27
C TYR A 46 -10.72 8.76 4.42
N PRO A 47 -11.48 8.88 3.34
CA PRO A 47 -12.93 8.65 3.38
C PRO A 47 -13.19 7.14 3.52
N THR A 48 -13.38 6.67 4.75
CA THR A 48 -13.61 5.24 5.08
C THR A 48 -14.92 4.68 4.55
N ASP A 49 -15.87 5.54 4.19
CA ASP A 49 -17.11 5.17 3.50
C ASP A 49 -16.86 4.68 2.06
N LYS A 50 -15.69 4.98 1.51
CA LYS A 50 -15.31 4.63 0.14
C LYS A 50 -14.04 3.79 0.04
N TRP A 51 -13.10 3.98 0.97
CA TRP A 51 -11.78 3.37 0.87
C TRP A 51 -11.45 2.67 2.18
N TYR A 52 -11.23 1.40 2.09
CA TYR A 52 -10.70 0.60 3.18
C TYR A 52 -9.20 0.39 2.94
N ILE A 53 -8.40 0.62 3.97
CA ILE A 53 -6.96 0.38 3.91
C ILE A 53 -6.63 -0.79 4.82
N ASN A 54 -5.90 -1.74 4.28
CA ASN A 54 -5.45 -2.92 5.00
C ASN A 54 -3.93 -2.95 5.06
N GLY A 55 -3.39 -3.28 6.23
CA GLY A 55 -1.96 -3.53 6.40
C GLY A 55 -1.05 -2.34 6.08
N ASN A 56 0.09 -2.66 5.49
CA ASN A 56 1.19 -1.74 5.21
C ASN A 56 1.07 -1.11 3.81
N ASN A 57 -0.08 -0.49 3.53
CA ASN A 57 -0.41 0.05 2.21
C ASN A 57 -0.19 1.56 2.12
N ALA A 58 0.98 2.03 2.53
CA ALA A 58 1.40 3.42 2.39
C ALA A 58 2.90 3.51 2.11
N CYS A 59 3.29 4.46 1.27
CA CYS A 59 4.67 4.81 1.00
C CYS A 59 4.74 6.30 0.65
N LEU A 60 5.60 7.05 1.35
CA LEU A 60 5.93 8.44 0.99
C LEU A 60 7.29 8.45 0.32
N LYS A 61 7.33 8.92 -0.94
CA LYS A 61 8.57 9.06 -1.71
C LYS A 61 8.55 10.37 -2.48
N ASP A 62 9.57 11.20 -2.28
CA ASP A 62 9.75 12.47 -3.00
C ASP A 62 8.52 13.40 -2.95
N GLY A 63 7.83 13.47 -1.79
CA GLY A 63 6.63 14.29 -1.60
C GLY A 63 5.35 13.70 -2.17
N ILE A 64 5.43 12.54 -2.83
CA ILE A 64 4.28 11.80 -3.38
C ILE A 64 3.92 10.68 -2.43
N PHE A 65 2.65 10.64 -2.05
CA PHE A 65 2.09 9.56 -1.26
C PHE A 65 1.48 8.50 -2.17
N TYR A 66 1.96 7.27 -2.04
CA TYR A 66 1.42 6.10 -2.71
C TYR A 66 0.61 5.29 -1.71
N GLY A 67 -0.57 4.90 -2.11
CA GLY A 67 -1.47 4.12 -1.26
C GLY A 67 -2.27 3.10 -2.05
N ALA A 68 -2.90 2.17 -1.33
CA ALA A 68 -3.86 1.24 -1.89
C ALA A 68 -5.21 1.40 -1.22
N SER A 69 -6.27 1.35 -2.01
CA SER A 69 -7.65 1.21 -1.51
C SER A 69 -8.08 -0.24 -1.68
N VAL A 70 -8.36 -0.92 -0.59
CA VAL A 70 -8.73 -2.33 -0.58
C VAL A 70 -10.11 -2.51 0.04
N THR A 71 -10.78 -3.63 -0.22
CA THR A 71 -12.02 -4.01 0.44
C THR A 71 -11.93 -5.38 1.05
N ASN A 72 -12.68 -5.59 2.12
CA ASN A 72 -12.95 -6.91 2.65
C ASN A 72 -14.11 -7.52 1.87
N GLY A 73 -13.85 -8.43 0.97
CA GLY A 73 -14.87 -9.15 0.23
C GLY A 73 -14.66 -9.15 -1.28
N TYR A 74 -15.69 -9.56 -2.01
CA TYR A 74 -15.64 -9.67 -3.45
C TYR A 74 -15.38 -8.33 -4.14
N ALA A 75 -14.76 -8.41 -5.31
CA ALA A 75 -14.52 -7.26 -6.14
C ALA A 75 -15.80 -6.46 -6.39
N GLN A 76 -15.67 -5.18 -6.19
CA GLN A 76 -16.72 -4.19 -6.45
C GLN A 76 -16.12 -3.08 -7.31
N PRO A 77 -16.94 -2.32 -8.04
CA PRO A 77 -16.46 -1.09 -8.68
C PRO A 77 -15.82 -0.14 -7.65
N ASP A 78 -14.81 0.58 -8.08
CA ASP A 78 -14.07 1.56 -7.28
C ASP A 78 -13.33 1.00 -6.05
N THR A 79 -12.80 -0.23 -6.18
CA THR A 79 -12.07 -0.87 -5.08
C THR A 79 -10.84 -1.63 -5.55
N CYS A 80 -9.94 -1.90 -4.62
CA CYS A 80 -8.72 -2.69 -4.84
C CYS A 80 -7.81 -2.07 -5.90
N PHE A 81 -7.52 -0.79 -5.75
CA PHE A 81 -6.65 -0.04 -6.64
C PHE A 81 -5.50 0.63 -5.89
N MET A 82 -4.44 0.92 -6.64
CA MET A 82 -3.34 1.79 -6.20
C MET A 82 -3.62 3.23 -6.61
N PHE A 83 -3.05 4.18 -5.87
CA PHE A 83 -3.10 5.60 -6.23
C PHE A 83 -1.83 6.34 -5.81
N ALA A 84 -1.57 7.47 -6.46
CA ALA A 84 -0.54 8.43 -6.09
C ALA A 84 -1.15 9.81 -5.83
N TYR A 85 -0.71 10.45 -4.75
CA TYR A 85 -1.23 11.73 -4.31
C TYR A 85 -0.07 12.68 -3.98
N ASP A 86 -0.05 13.83 -4.62
CA ASP A 86 0.88 14.91 -4.35
C ASP A 86 0.44 15.65 -3.08
N LEU A 87 1.20 15.51 -2.00
CA LEU A 87 0.86 16.11 -0.71
C LEU A 87 1.08 17.61 -0.67
N GLU A 88 2.03 18.13 -1.42
CA GLU A 88 2.33 19.55 -1.46
C GLU A 88 1.24 20.33 -2.20
N ASN A 89 0.81 19.80 -3.34
CA ASN A 89 -0.20 20.44 -4.20
C ASN A 89 -1.63 19.94 -3.89
N ASN A 90 -1.80 19.03 -2.95
CA ASN A 90 -3.07 18.44 -2.54
C ASN A 90 -3.85 17.87 -3.75
N LYS A 91 -3.19 17.03 -4.54
CA LYS A 91 -3.70 16.60 -5.83
C LYS A 91 -3.52 15.10 -6.06
N LEU A 92 -4.60 14.43 -6.46
CA LEU A 92 -4.53 13.07 -6.99
C LEU A 92 -3.80 13.12 -8.35
N LEU A 93 -2.68 12.40 -8.46
CA LEU A 93 -1.88 12.32 -9.68
C LEU A 93 -2.42 11.26 -10.62
N TRP A 94 -2.63 10.05 -10.07
CA TRP A 94 -3.20 8.93 -10.82
C TRP A 94 -3.86 7.91 -9.88
N ARG A 95 -4.66 7.07 -10.48
CA ARG A 95 -5.27 5.90 -9.91
C ARG A 95 -5.15 4.74 -10.90
N SER A 96 -4.77 3.55 -10.44
CA SER A 96 -4.76 2.34 -11.27
C SER A 96 -6.17 1.86 -11.61
N ALA A 97 -6.27 0.85 -12.47
CA ALA A 97 -7.52 0.12 -12.65
C ALA A 97 -7.94 -0.57 -11.34
N ASP A 98 -9.23 -0.88 -11.22
CA ASP A 98 -9.76 -1.72 -10.15
C ASP A 98 -9.14 -3.12 -10.19
N GLN A 99 -9.19 -3.83 -9.07
CA GLN A 99 -8.69 -5.19 -8.94
C GLN A 99 -7.18 -5.32 -9.22
N THR A 100 -6.42 -4.32 -8.80
CA THR A 100 -4.96 -4.29 -8.98
C THR A 100 -4.23 -4.60 -7.68
N CYS A 101 -4.76 -4.19 -6.53
CA CYS A 101 -4.10 -4.35 -5.24
C CYS A 101 -5.09 -4.62 -4.10
N ASN A 102 -4.96 -5.77 -3.43
CA ASN A 102 -5.56 -6.07 -2.13
C ASN A 102 -4.61 -6.87 -1.22
N SER A 103 -3.34 -6.98 -1.58
CA SER A 103 -2.31 -7.53 -0.69
C SER A 103 -2.11 -6.66 0.55
N MET A 104 -1.55 -7.22 1.61
CA MET A 104 -1.31 -6.52 2.88
C MET A 104 -0.26 -5.41 2.78
N ASN A 105 0.55 -5.43 1.73
CA ASN A 105 1.53 -4.41 1.41
C ASN A 105 1.79 -4.37 -0.10
N PHE A 106 2.46 -3.32 -0.53
CA PHE A 106 3.08 -3.21 -1.85
C PHE A 106 4.55 -2.79 -1.69
N ILE A 107 5.31 -2.89 -2.77
CA ILE A 107 6.73 -2.53 -2.81
C ILE A 107 6.92 -1.45 -3.87
N VAL A 108 7.59 -0.37 -3.50
CA VAL A 108 8.09 0.65 -4.44
C VAL A 108 9.56 0.40 -4.68
N LYS A 109 9.92 0.05 -5.90
CA LYS A 109 11.31 -0.21 -6.30
C LYS A 109 11.60 0.56 -7.60
N ASP A 110 12.58 1.44 -7.55
CA ASP A 110 12.95 2.32 -8.66
C ASP A 110 11.73 3.09 -9.21
N ASN A 111 11.29 2.79 -10.43
CA ASN A 111 10.11 3.39 -11.06
C ASN A 111 8.93 2.42 -11.16
N VAL A 112 8.90 1.39 -10.34
CA VAL A 112 7.88 0.33 -10.38
C VAL A 112 7.23 0.15 -9.02
N ILE A 113 5.92 -0.10 -9.03
CA ILE A 113 5.19 -0.62 -7.88
C ILE A 113 4.90 -2.09 -8.13
N ILE A 114 5.21 -2.93 -7.14
CA ILE A 114 4.85 -4.35 -7.13
C ILE A 114 3.74 -4.52 -6.11
N CYS A 115 2.59 -5.02 -6.54
CA CYS A 115 1.44 -5.26 -5.68
C CYS A 115 0.70 -6.53 -6.11
N GLY A 116 -0.23 -6.97 -5.30
CA GLY A 116 -0.95 -8.20 -5.56
C GLY A 116 -2.45 -8.06 -5.42
N TYR A 117 -3.16 -8.81 -6.24
CA TYR A 117 -4.62 -8.93 -6.19
C TYR A 117 -5.06 -10.39 -6.29
N GLY A 118 -6.11 -10.72 -5.59
CA GLY A 118 -6.81 -12.00 -5.70
C GLY A 118 -7.96 -12.12 -4.71
N PHE A 119 -8.89 -13.03 -4.99
CA PHE A 119 -9.99 -13.35 -4.08
C PHE A 119 -10.54 -14.76 -4.37
N THR A 120 -11.33 -15.32 -3.44
CA THR A 120 -11.74 -16.73 -3.40
C THR A 120 -12.29 -17.30 -4.71
N SER A 121 -12.93 -16.51 -5.55
CA SER A 121 -13.52 -16.95 -6.81
C SER A 121 -13.00 -16.18 -8.02
N GLU A 122 -11.89 -15.48 -7.85
CA GLU A 122 -11.30 -14.63 -8.86
C GLU A 122 -9.88 -15.09 -9.17
N ASP A 123 -9.35 -14.64 -10.30
CA ASP A 123 -7.98 -14.90 -10.66
C ASP A 123 -7.02 -14.12 -9.76
N ASP A 124 -5.93 -14.77 -9.41
CA ASP A 124 -4.91 -14.23 -8.51
C ASP A 124 -3.72 -13.74 -9.32
N TYR A 125 -3.31 -12.49 -9.09
CA TYR A 125 -2.24 -11.85 -9.85
C TYR A 125 -1.23 -11.12 -8.96
N LEU A 126 0.02 -11.13 -9.40
CA LEU A 126 1.05 -10.19 -9.03
C LEU A 126 1.20 -9.17 -10.16
N TYR A 127 1.14 -7.89 -9.84
CA TYR A 127 1.22 -6.80 -10.80
C TYR A 127 2.53 -6.02 -10.65
N GLN A 128 3.03 -5.53 -11.78
CA GLN A 128 3.97 -4.43 -11.84
C GLN A 128 3.27 -3.23 -12.45
N LEU A 129 3.28 -2.10 -11.75
CA LEU A 129 2.72 -0.84 -12.22
C LEU A 129 3.83 0.18 -12.42
N ASP A 130 3.66 1.04 -13.40
CA ASP A 130 4.49 2.23 -13.55
C ASP A 130 4.27 3.19 -12.37
N LEU A 131 5.34 3.63 -11.72
CA LEU A 131 5.28 4.49 -10.54
C LEU A 131 4.65 5.85 -10.83
N HIS A 132 4.82 6.36 -12.04
CA HIS A 132 4.39 7.72 -12.39
C HIS A 132 2.99 7.80 -12.98
N THR A 133 2.49 6.68 -13.54
CA THR A 133 1.19 6.66 -14.23
C THR A 133 0.18 5.69 -13.62
N GLY A 134 0.62 4.71 -12.84
CA GLY A 134 -0.23 3.65 -12.32
C GLY A 134 -0.66 2.62 -13.37
N GLU A 135 -0.15 2.70 -14.59
CA GLU A 135 -0.44 1.76 -15.66
C GLU A 135 0.20 0.39 -15.39
N VAL A 136 -0.48 -0.67 -15.78
CA VAL A 136 0.03 -2.04 -15.65
C VAL A 136 1.14 -2.28 -16.68
N LEU A 137 2.37 -2.46 -16.22
CA LEU A 137 3.52 -2.82 -17.05
C LEU A 137 3.55 -4.34 -17.33
N SER A 138 3.27 -5.13 -16.31
CA SER A 138 3.18 -6.58 -16.43
C SER A 138 2.32 -7.19 -15.32
N ARG A 139 1.90 -8.44 -15.52
CA ARG A 139 1.26 -9.25 -14.48
C ARG A 139 1.68 -10.71 -14.58
N LEU A 140 1.77 -11.35 -13.42
CA LEU A 140 2.02 -12.78 -13.29
C LEU A 140 0.80 -13.43 -12.64
N THR A 141 0.25 -14.48 -13.26
CA THR A 141 -0.83 -15.26 -12.65
C THR A 141 -0.26 -16.14 -11.53
N LEU A 142 -0.91 -16.10 -10.38
CA LEU A 142 -0.60 -16.92 -9.22
C LEU A 142 -1.68 -17.99 -9.01
N LYS A 143 -1.41 -18.98 -8.16
CA LYS A 143 -2.39 -20.02 -7.79
C LYS A 143 -3.27 -19.60 -6.61
N LYS A 144 -2.85 -18.59 -5.86
CA LYS A 144 -3.54 -18.04 -4.69
C LYS A 144 -3.20 -16.57 -4.54
N GLN A 145 -4.13 -15.85 -3.93
CA GLN A 145 -3.99 -14.43 -3.61
C GLN A 145 -2.64 -14.17 -2.93
N PRO A 146 -1.85 -13.22 -3.41
CA PRO A 146 -0.65 -12.75 -2.73
C PRO A 146 -1.03 -11.91 -1.51
N ASP A 147 -0.68 -12.40 -0.32
CA ASP A 147 -0.98 -11.73 0.95
C ASP A 147 0.13 -10.75 1.34
N LEU A 148 1.38 -11.23 1.35
CA LEU A 148 2.53 -10.45 1.78
C LEU A 148 3.68 -10.54 0.78
N LEU A 149 4.29 -9.40 0.50
CA LEU A 149 5.43 -9.25 -0.40
C LEU A 149 6.66 -8.81 0.40
N VAL A 150 7.79 -9.48 0.19
CA VAL A 150 9.08 -9.09 0.76
C VAL A 150 10.10 -9.04 -0.37
N TYR A 151 10.78 -7.91 -0.53
CA TYR A 151 11.85 -7.73 -1.50
C TYR A 151 13.19 -7.64 -0.78
N GLN A 152 14.11 -8.51 -1.13
CA GLN A 152 15.46 -8.54 -0.57
C GLN A 152 16.46 -9.11 -1.60
N ASP A 153 17.60 -8.47 -1.76
CA ASP A 153 18.72 -8.95 -2.58
C ASP A 153 18.30 -9.35 -4.01
N ASN A 154 17.56 -8.48 -4.70
CA ASN A 154 16.98 -8.68 -6.03
C ASN A 154 16.00 -9.87 -6.12
N THR A 155 15.51 -10.32 -4.99
CA THR A 155 14.56 -11.42 -4.92
C THR A 155 13.26 -10.94 -4.29
N LEU A 156 12.15 -11.23 -4.95
CA LEU A 156 10.81 -11.01 -4.43
C LEU A 156 10.28 -12.32 -3.85
N TYR A 157 9.98 -12.31 -2.58
CA TYR A 157 9.27 -13.37 -1.89
C TYR A 157 7.80 -13.01 -1.79
N VAL A 158 6.94 -13.90 -2.28
CA VAL A 158 5.48 -13.72 -2.27
C VAL A 158 4.88 -14.80 -1.40
N HIS A 159 4.28 -14.39 -0.28
CA HIS A 159 3.52 -15.27 0.59
C HIS A 159 2.04 -15.25 0.20
N THR A 160 1.44 -16.43 0.12
CA THR A 160 0.01 -16.63 -0.09
C THR A 160 -0.55 -17.60 0.94
N TYR A 161 -1.83 -17.78 1.00
CA TYR A 161 -2.46 -18.72 1.93
C TYR A 161 -1.89 -20.16 1.87
N SER A 162 -1.47 -20.63 0.69
CA SER A 162 -1.04 -22.04 0.51
C SER A 162 0.29 -22.21 -0.19
N TYR A 163 0.87 -21.15 -0.75
CA TYR A 163 2.10 -21.20 -1.55
C TYR A 163 3.03 -20.06 -1.18
N ASN A 164 4.31 -20.32 -1.36
CA ASN A 164 5.34 -19.27 -1.35
C ASN A 164 6.02 -19.27 -2.71
N TYR A 165 6.23 -18.10 -3.26
CA TYR A 165 6.97 -17.92 -4.51
C TYR A 165 8.25 -17.16 -4.22
N THR A 166 9.28 -17.50 -4.98
CA THR A 166 10.55 -16.78 -5.02
C THR A 166 10.77 -16.37 -6.48
N ILE A 167 10.85 -15.06 -6.72
CA ILE A 167 10.93 -14.48 -8.05
C ILE A 167 12.19 -13.62 -8.10
N GLU A 168 13.12 -13.93 -9.00
CA GLU A 168 14.26 -13.08 -9.27
C GLU A 168 13.81 -11.90 -10.13
N ILE A 169 14.23 -10.68 -9.74
CA ILE A 169 13.92 -9.45 -10.46
C ILE A 169 15.21 -8.99 -11.13
N GLU A 170 15.22 -8.99 -12.46
CA GLU A 170 16.32 -8.54 -13.29
C GLU A 170 16.36 -6.99 -13.41
#